data_a5317844a6931a79490e94d6329714ab
#
_entry.id   a5317844a6931a79490e94d6329714ab
#
_cell.length_a   1.000
_cell.length_b   1.000
_cell.length_c   1.000
_cell.angle_alpha   90.00
_cell.angle_beta   90.00
_cell.angle_gamma   90.00
#
_symmetry.space_group_name_H-M   'P 1'
#
loop_
_entity.id
_entity.type
_entity.pdbx_description
1 polymer ?
#
loop_
_entity_poly.entity_id
_entity_poly.type
_entity_poly.pdbx_seq_one_letter_code
_entity_poly.pdbx_strand_id
1 'polypeptide(L)'
;MNEMPERDADDQYSDDEILTGADVVTIDDDPDDIELKVVAEPTLEVRDLCRYFGRLKAVNHVSFRAYPGQVVGFIGPNGAGKTTTMRILATLEMPTAGDAFICGHSVVDDPDKVRGILGFMPDSFGKYSNMNVVEYLDFFARAYGFRGDKRRDAIERVLVFTELRKLAEKPIDTLSKGMSQRLGLGRTLIHDPEVLILDEPAAGLDPRARVELRELIGLLAKELNKTVLISSHILTELGEICNSAAIIEAGKILVSGTIDEIRARQREKARGKSTSSTLVCRALSRGEELERWVLEQPFVSEVKRADQILTFDFEAGAEPQADLLKRMIQEDFPIVEFQSKSESLEDAFMAITEGITQ
;
A
#
# COMPACT_ATOMS: atom_id res chain seq x y z
N MET A 1 2.35 -7.77 -45.42
CA MET A 1 1.13 -6.94 -45.35
C MET A 1 0.25 -7.61 -44.29
N ASN A 2 0.35 -7.18 -43.08
CA ASN A 2 -0.52 -7.61 -41.97
C ASN A 2 -1.30 -6.39 -41.55
N GLU A 3 -2.60 -6.46 -41.82
CA GLU A 3 -3.56 -5.40 -41.47
C GLU A 3 -3.69 -5.30 -39.95
N MET A 4 -3.57 -4.09 -39.45
CA MET A 4 -3.92 -3.75 -38.07
C MET A 4 -5.44 -3.80 -37.94
N PRO A 5 -5.98 -4.35 -36.85
CA PRO A 5 -7.42 -4.24 -36.58
C PRO A 5 -7.85 -2.80 -36.32
N GLU A 6 -8.96 -2.40 -36.92
CA GLU A 6 -9.65 -1.13 -36.76
C GLU A 6 -9.95 -0.85 -35.27
N ARG A 7 -9.83 0.41 -34.89
CA ARG A 7 -10.22 0.92 -33.58
C ARG A 7 -11.74 0.98 -33.50
N ASP A 8 -12.32 0.28 -32.54
CA ASP A 8 -13.72 0.48 -32.17
C ASP A 8 -13.91 1.90 -31.60
N ALA A 9 -14.82 2.63 -32.18
CA ALA A 9 -15.04 4.08 -31.99
C ALA A 9 -16.08 4.41 -30.91
N ASP A 10 -16.15 3.63 -29.82
CA ASP A 10 -17.18 3.83 -28.78
C ASP A 10 -16.64 3.95 -27.34
N ASP A 11 -15.37 4.35 -27.14
CA ASP A 11 -14.89 4.74 -25.81
C ASP A 11 -14.73 6.27 -25.74
N GLN A 12 -15.85 6.98 -25.58
CA GLN A 12 -15.86 8.35 -25.06
C GLN A 12 -15.55 8.30 -23.54
N TYR A 13 -14.25 8.19 -23.23
CA TYR A 13 -13.81 8.52 -21.88
C TYR A 13 -13.73 10.02 -21.74
N SER A 14 -14.50 10.56 -20.81
CA SER A 14 -14.29 11.91 -20.29
C SER A 14 -12.88 11.98 -19.72
N ASP A 15 -12.13 13.00 -20.12
CA ASP A 15 -10.87 13.43 -19.50
C ASP A 15 -11.14 13.94 -18.07
N ASP A 16 -11.60 13.06 -17.19
CA ASP A 16 -11.60 13.31 -15.75
C ASP A 16 -10.16 13.17 -15.28
N GLU A 17 -9.51 14.31 -15.11
CA GLU A 17 -8.18 14.50 -14.58
C GLU A 17 -7.90 13.55 -13.42
N ILE A 18 -6.89 12.69 -13.58
CA ILE A 18 -6.29 11.91 -12.48
C ILE A 18 -5.53 12.92 -11.63
N LEU A 19 -6.23 13.62 -10.74
CA LEU A 19 -5.63 14.47 -9.73
C LEU A 19 -4.99 13.57 -8.68
N THR A 20 -3.68 13.40 -8.76
CA THR A 20 -2.89 12.78 -7.70
C THR A 20 -2.55 13.87 -6.69
N GLY A 21 -2.57 13.55 -5.39
CA GLY A 21 -2.51 14.49 -4.26
C GLY A 21 -1.33 15.47 -4.14
N ALA A 22 -0.56 15.66 -5.20
CA ALA A 22 0.48 16.67 -5.31
C ALA A 22 0.13 17.80 -6.29
N ASP A 23 -0.98 17.70 -7.05
CA ASP A 23 -1.33 18.65 -8.11
C ASP A 23 -2.37 19.71 -7.66
N VAL A 24 -2.70 19.80 -6.37
CA VAL A 24 -3.64 20.82 -5.88
C VAL A 24 -2.91 22.14 -5.68
N VAL A 25 -2.90 22.96 -6.69
CA VAL A 25 -2.64 24.40 -6.56
C VAL A 25 -3.93 25.04 -6.07
N THR A 26 -4.09 25.22 -4.76
CA THR A 26 -5.09 26.15 -4.23
C THR A 26 -4.48 27.54 -4.31
N ILE A 27 -5.00 28.35 -5.23
CA ILE A 27 -4.75 29.79 -5.24
C ILE A 27 -5.73 30.37 -4.21
N ASP A 28 -5.26 30.67 -3.00
CA ASP A 28 -5.96 31.57 -2.11
C ASP A 28 -5.75 32.99 -2.64
N ASP A 29 -6.83 33.76 -2.73
CA ASP A 29 -6.89 35.09 -3.33
C ASP A 29 -6.20 36.22 -2.51
N ASP A 30 -5.20 35.88 -1.68
CA ASP A 30 -4.41 36.87 -0.94
C ASP A 30 -3.03 37.04 -1.62
N PRO A 31 -2.75 38.25 -2.21
CA PRO A 31 -1.51 38.44 -2.98
C PRO A 31 -0.23 38.51 -2.16
N ASP A 32 -0.30 38.48 -0.82
CA ASP A 32 0.88 38.62 0.05
C ASP A 32 1.33 37.30 0.68
N ASP A 33 0.62 36.16 0.50
CA ASP A 33 0.96 34.83 1.01
C ASP A 33 1.11 33.82 -0.12
N ILE A 34 2.10 34.03 -1.02
CA ILE A 34 2.48 32.98 -1.99
C ILE A 34 3.39 31.99 -1.29
N GLU A 35 2.86 31.04 -0.58
CA GLU A 35 3.57 29.83 -0.19
C GLU A 35 3.81 28.98 -1.45
N LEU A 36 4.99 29.12 -2.05
CA LEU A 36 5.44 28.21 -3.11
C LEU A 36 5.56 26.80 -2.50
N LYS A 37 4.47 26.02 -2.54
CA LYS A 37 4.56 24.58 -2.29
C LYS A 37 5.44 23.99 -3.37
N VAL A 38 6.67 23.65 -3.01
CA VAL A 38 7.56 22.85 -3.86
C VAL A 38 6.86 21.51 -4.08
N VAL A 39 6.29 21.33 -5.25
CA VAL A 39 5.72 20.04 -5.66
C VAL A 39 6.89 19.07 -5.79
N ALA A 40 6.98 18.10 -4.89
CA ALA A 40 8.02 17.08 -4.95
C ALA A 40 7.87 16.28 -6.26
N GLU A 41 8.96 16.11 -7.00
CA GLU A 41 8.93 15.24 -8.18
C GLU A 41 8.72 13.77 -7.75
N PRO A 42 7.90 13.01 -8.48
CA PRO A 42 7.67 11.61 -8.16
C PRO A 42 8.96 10.79 -8.39
N THR A 43 9.30 9.95 -7.45
CA THR A 43 10.41 8.98 -7.59
C THR A 43 9.99 7.72 -8.35
N LEU A 44 8.69 7.41 -8.35
CA LEU A 44 8.08 6.37 -9.16
C LEU A 44 6.86 6.95 -9.86
N GLU A 45 6.84 6.87 -11.18
CA GLU A 45 5.70 7.29 -11.99
C GLU A 45 5.37 6.21 -13.02
N VAL A 46 4.12 5.82 -13.08
CA VAL A 46 3.60 4.83 -14.04
C VAL A 46 2.59 5.53 -14.94
N ARG A 47 2.81 5.45 -16.25
CA ARG A 47 1.99 6.14 -17.26
C ARG A 47 1.39 5.14 -18.24
N ASP A 48 0.10 4.96 -18.16
CA ASP A 48 -0.71 4.18 -19.12
C ASP A 48 -0.14 2.77 -19.41
N LEU A 49 0.36 2.12 -18.36
CA LEU A 49 1.12 0.88 -18.48
C LEU A 49 0.20 -0.27 -18.86
N CYS A 50 0.56 -1.01 -19.92
CA CYS A 50 -0.17 -2.16 -20.41
C CYS A 50 0.74 -3.38 -20.55
N ARG A 51 0.23 -4.56 -20.15
CA ARG A 51 0.87 -5.85 -20.46
C ARG A 51 -0.16 -6.92 -20.80
N TYR A 52 -0.10 -7.38 -22.02
CA TYR A 52 -1.03 -8.37 -22.56
C TYR A 52 -0.29 -9.68 -22.91
N PHE A 53 -0.86 -10.80 -22.49
CA PHE A 53 -0.41 -12.15 -22.82
C PHE A 53 -1.49 -12.81 -23.70
N GLY A 54 -1.37 -12.66 -25.00
CA GLY A 54 -2.41 -13.05 -25.94
C GLY A 54 -3.71 -12.28 -25.67
N ARG A 55 -4.78 -12.99 -25.25
CA ARG A 55 -6.06 -12.36 -24.91
C ARG A 55 -6.15 -11.84 -23.45
N LEU A 56 -5.21 -12.25 -22.60
CA LEU A 56 -5.20 -11.84 -21.20
C LEU A 56 -4.59 -10.45 -21.07
N LYS A 57 -5.37 -9.49 -20.61
CA LYS A 57 -4.91 -8.14 -20.25
C LYS A 57 -4.46 -8.14 -18.79
N ALA A 58 -3.24 -8.61 -18.51
CA ALA A 58 -2.71 -8.73 -17.14
C ALA A 58 -2.46 -7.37 -16.48
N VAL A 59 -2.07 -6.35 -17.25
CA VAL A 59 -1.97 -4.94 -16.85
C VAL A 59 -2.64 -4.15 -17.97
N ASN A 60 -3.57 -3.25 -17.62
CA ASN A 60 -4.44 -2.60 -18.57
C ASN A 60 -4.66 -1.14 -18.19
N HIS A 61 -3.89 -0.24 -18.80
CA HIS A 61 -3.91 1.21 -18.59
C HIS A 61 -3.70 1.61 -17.12
N VAL A 62 -2.64 1.07 -16.50
CA VAL A 62 -2.27 1.36 -15.12
C VAL A 62 -1.48 2.66 -15.06
N SER A 63 -1.95 3.62 -14.23
CA SER A 63 -1.26 4.87 -13.97
C SER A 63 -1.33 5.21 -12.48
N PHE A 64 -0.19 5.52 -11.87
CA PHE A 64 -0.06 6.03 -10.50
C PHE A 64 1.32 6.64 -10.26
N ARG A 65 1.46 7.37 -9.15
CA ARG A 65 2.71 8.01 -8.74
C ARG A 65 3.03 7.68 -7.29
N ALA A 66 4.33 7.71 -6.95
CA ALA A 66 4.82 7.65 -5.58
C ALA A 66 5.97 8.64 -5.40
N TYR A 67 6.06 9.20 -4.19
CA TYR A 67 6.97 10.30 -3.87
C TYR A 67 8.00 9.88 -2.80
N PRO A 68 9.10 10.64 -2.63
CA PRO A 68 10.10 10.35 -1.61
C PRO A 68 9.46 10.17 -0.22
N GLY A 69 9.93 9.16 0.54
CA GLY A 69 9.43 8.87 1.88
C GLY A 69 8.05 8.20 1.93
N GLN A 70 7.46 7.85 0.79
CA GLN A 70 6.19 7.13 0.76
C GLN A 70 6.37 5.62 0.80
N VAL A 71 5.49 4.96 1.57
CA VAL A 71 5.23 3.52 1.47
C VAL A 71 3.87 3.34 0.80
N VAL A 72 3.90 2.91 -0.46
CA VAL A 72 2.70 2.71 -1.28
C VAL A 72 2.30 1.23 -1.23
N GLY A 73 1.13 0.94 -0.69
CA GLY A 73 0.52 -0.38 -0.74
C GLY A 73 -0.07 -0.67 -2.13
N PHE A 74 0.46 -1.65 -2.84
CA PHE A 74 -0.08 -2.13 -4.11
C PHE A 74 -1.00 -3.32 -3.88
N ILE A 75 -2.29 -3.05 -3.78
CA ILE A 75 -3.29 -3.92 -3.16
C ILE A 75 -4.22 -4.50 -4.21
N GLY A 76 -4.49 -5.80 -4.13
CA GLY A 76 -5.46 -6.46 -5.02
C GLY A 76 -5.47 -7.97 -4.85
N PRO A 77 -6.50 -8.66 -5.36
CA PRO A 77 -6.59 -10.11 -5.29
C PRO A 77 -5.47 -10.79 -6.08
N ASN A 78 -5.34 -12.10 -5.90
CA ASN A 78 -4.41 -12.90 -6.70
C ASN A 78 -4.85 -12.85 -8.18
N GLY A 79 -3.88 -12.67 -9.07
CA GLY A 79 -4.16 -12.50 -10.51
C GLY A 79 -4.56 -11.08 -10.93
N ALA A 80 -4.65 -10.11 -10.01
CA ALA A 80 -4.99 -8.73 -10.35
C ALA A 80 -3.96 -7.97 -11.20
N GLY A 81 -2.76 -8.54 -11.41
CA GLY A 81 -1.69 -7.91 -12.20
C GLY A 81 -0.55 -7.33 -11.36
N LYS A 82 -0.56 -7.46 -10.02
CA LYS A 82 0.46 -6.90 -9.11
C LYS A 82 1.88 -7.29 -9.49
N THR A 83 2.19 -8.59 -9.43
CA THR A 83 3.53 -9.11 -9.76
C THR A 83 3.97 -8.76 -11.18
N THR A 84 3.05 -8.79 -12.15
CA THR A 84 3.35 -8.40 -13.53
C THR A 84 3.76 -6.93 -13.62
N THR A 85 3.00 -6.03 -12.99
CA THR A 85 3.34 -4.60 -12.89
C THR A 85 4.71 -4.41 -12.23
N MET A 86 4.94 -5.01 -11.07
CA MET A 86 6.21 -4.90 -10.35
C MET A 86 7.41 -5.43 -11.15
N ARG A 87 7.23 -6.50 -11.94
CA ARG A 87 8.27 -7.03 -12.82
C ARG A 87 8.61 -6.08 -13.95
N ILE A 88 7.62 -5.35 -14.50
CA ILE A 88 7.87 -4.31 -15.51
C ILE A 88 8.66 -3.17 -14.88
N LEU A 89 8.24 -2.67 -13.71
CA LEU A 89 8.96 -1.63 -12.98
C LEU A 89 10.41 -2.03 -12.65
N ALA A 90 10.62 -3.31 -12.35
CA ALA A 90 11.93 -3.88 -12.09
C ALA A 90 12.75 -4.19 -13.36
N THR A 91 12.28 -3.78 -14.54
CA THR A 91 12.91 -4.06 -15.85
C THR A 91 13.08 -5.55 -16.16
N LEU A 92 12.28 -6.42 -15.57
CA LEU A 92 12.31 -7.88 -15.77
C LEU A 92 11.28 -8.36 -16.79
N GLU A 93 10.36 -7.48 -17.17
CA GLU A 93 9.30 -7.74 -18.15
C GLU A 93 9.09 -6.47 -18.99
N MET A 94 8.91 -6.62 -20.29
CA MET A 94 8.63 -5.47 -21.17
C MET A 94 7.14 -5.17 -21.20
N PRO A 95 6.70 -3.91 -21.10
CA PRO A 95 5.30 -3.57 -21.31
C PRO A 95 4.87 -3.78 -22.77
N THR A 96 3.57 -3.95 -22.99
CA THR A 96 2.98 -3.96 -24.35
C THR A 96 2.79 -2.55 -24.87
N ALA A 97 2.46 -1.60 -23.95
CA ALA A 97 2.33 -0.17 -24.22
C ALA A 97 2.49 0.60 -22.91
N GLY A 98 2.64 1.91 -23.01
CA GLY A 98 2.90 2.78 -21.85
C GLY A 98 4.32 2.67 -21.35
N ASP A 99 4.64 3.37 -20.29
CA ASP A 99 5.97 3.37 -19.68
C ASP A 99 5.90 3.60 -18.16
N ALA A 100 7.02 3.41 -17.49
CA ALA A 100 7.18 3.81 -16.10
C ALA A 100 8.54 4.47 -15.90
N PHE A 101 8.62 5.35 -14.91
CA PHE A 101 9.81 6.15 -14.66
C PHE A 101 10.24 5.98 -13.20
N ILE A 102 11.53 5.73 -13.00
CA ILE A 102 12.17 5.66 -11.68
C ILE A 102 13.15 6.81 -11.58
N CYS A 103 12.88 7.77 -10.68
CA CYS A 103 13.65 9.02 -10.58
C CYS A 103 13.86 9.69 -11.97
N GLY A 104 12.79 9.73 -12.78
CA GLY A 104 12.80 10.31 -14.13
C GLY A 104 13.42 9.44 -15.23
N HIS A 105 13.96 8.25 -14.94
CA HIS A 105 14.50 7.31 -15.94
C HIS A 105 13.47 6.28 -16.37
N SER A 106 13.24 6.16 -17.68
CA SER A 106 12.33 5.19 -18.29
C SER A 106 12.78 3.75 -18.03
N VAL A 107 11.85 2.88 -17.61
CA VAL A 107 12.12 1.45 -17.46
C VAL A 107 12.29 0.74 -18.80
N VAL A 108 11.83 1.36 -19.90
CA VAL A 108 11.92 0.84 -21.27
C VAL A 108 13.21 1.30 -21.94
N ASP A 109 13.50 2.60 -21.89
CA ASP A 109 14.60 3.21 -22.63
C ASP A 109 15.92 3.23 -21.84
N ASP A 110 15.86 3.34 -20.52
CA ASP A 110 17.03 3.46 -19.63
C ASP A 110 17.14 2.32 -18.58
N PRO A 111 16.89 1.04 -18.90
CA PRO A 111 16.79 -0.04 -17.90
C PRO A 111 18.04 -0.22 -17.04
N ASP A 112 19.23 0.05 -17.57
CA ASP A 112 20.48 -0.08 -16.82
C ASP A 112 20.65 1.04 -15.76
N LYS A 113 20.17 2.25 -16.05
CA LYS A 113 20.11 3.32 -15.04
C LYS A 113 19.11 2.99 -13.95
N VAL A 114 17.92 2.53 -14.36
CA VAL A 114 16.85 2.11 -13.42
C VAL A 114 17.36 1.03 -12.46
N ARG A 115 18.05 0.00 -12.95
CA ARG A 115 18.62 -1.07 -12.11
C ARG A 115 19.64 -0.57 -11.08
N GLY A 116 20.31 0.56 -11.36
CA GLY A 116 21.25 1.17 -10.43
C GLY A 116 20.61 1.90 -9.24
N ILE A 117 19.34 2.31 -9.38
CA ILE A 117 18.62 3.13 -8.41
C ILE A 117 17.35 2.45 -7.86
N LEU A 118 17.06 1.26 -8.35
CA LEU A 118 15.90 0.44 -7.96
C LEU A 118 16.33 -0.83 -7.26
N GLY A 119 15.75 -1.13 -6.10
CA GLY A 119 15.87 -2.42 -5.44
C GLY A 119 14.59 -3.25 -5.66
N PHE A 120 14.73 -4.49 -6.15
CA PHE A 120 13.61 -5.40 -6.33
C PHE A 120 13.75 -6.65 -5.46
N MET A 121 12.75 -6.89 -4.62
CA MET A 121 12.61 -8.10 -3.82
C MET A 121 11.39 -8.86 -4.33
N PRO A 122 11.56 -9.98 -5.05
CA PRO A 122 10.46 -10.84 -5.46
C PRO A 122 9.91 -11.64 -4.28
N ASP A 123 8.67 -12.16 -4.38
CA ASP A 123 8.04 -13.06 -3.41
C ASP A 123 8.94 -14.23 -3.00
N SER A 124 9.63 -14.81 -3.97
CA SER A 124 10.65 -15.84 -3.72
C SER A 124 11.95 -15.50 -4.42
N PHE A 125 13.06 -15.67 -3.73
CA PHE A 125 14.38 -15.48 -4.30
C PHE A 125 15.26 -16.72 -4.13
N GLY A 126 16.13 -16.93 -5.12
CA GLY A 126 17.04 -18.07 -5.13
C GLY A 126 18.01 -18.02 -3.95
N LYS A 127 18.11 -19.14 -3.24
CA LYS A 127 19.16 -19.37 -2.25
C LYS A 127 20.23 -20.22 -2.91
N TYR A 128 21.48 -19.77 -2.79
CA TYR A 128 22.62 -20.55 -3.26
C TYR A 128 23.06 -21.48 -2.15
N SER A 129 22.95 -22.79 -2.36
CA SER A 129 23.43 -23.81 -1.42
C SER A 129 24.92 -23.59 -1.13
N ASN A 130 25.35 -23.86 0.10
CA ASN A 130 26.72 -23.71 0.56
C ASN A 130 27.27 -22.28 0.69
N MET A 131 26.41 -21.28 0.78
CA MET A 131 26.81 -19.92 1.14
C MET A 131 26.32 -19.58 2.55
N ASN A 132 27.08 -18.75 3.27
CA ASN A 132 26.62 -18.07 4.48
C ASN A 132 26.04 -16.67 4.14
N VAL A 133 25.49 -15.99 5.15
CA VAL A 133 24.82 -14.68 4.98
C VAL A 133 25.78 -13.64 4.40
N VAL A 134 27.01 -13.53 4.92
CA VAL A 134 27.97 -12.53 4.43
C VAL A 134 28.46 -12.83 3.02
N GLU A 135 28.70 -14.08 2.68
CA GLU A 135 29.10 -14.50 1.32
C GLU A 135 27.98 -14.20 0.30
N TYR A 136 26.73 -14.42 0.67
CA TYR A 136 25.59 -14.10 -0.17
C TYR A 136 25.50 -12.59 -0.45
N LEU A 137 25.64 -11.74 0.56
CA LEU A 137 25.66 -10.30 0.40
C LEU A 137 26.92 -9.81 -0.37
N ASP A 138 28.08 -10.42 -0.15
CA ASP A 138 29.32 -10.13 -0.87
C ASP A 138 29.17 -10.43 -2.37
N PHE A 139 28.51 -11.52 -2.73
CA PHE A 139 28.23 -11.86 -4.13
C PHE A 139 27.43 -10.74 -4.82
N PHE A 140 26.34 -10.25 -4.21
CA PHE A 140 25.57 -9.16 -4.79
C PHE A 140 26.31 -7.82 -4.78
N ALA A 141 27.05 -7.51 -3.73
CA ALA A 141 27.88 -6.29 -3.70
C ALA A 141 28.90 -6.28 -4.84
N ARG A 142 29.50 -7.42 -5.16
CA ARG A 142 30.40 -7.57 -6.34
C ARG A 142 29.65 -7.41 -7.64
N ALA A 143 28.43 -7.97 -7.76
CA ALA A 143 27.61 -7.85 -8.96
C ALA A 143 27.26 -6.38 -9.27
N TYR A 144 27.05 -5.55 -8.23
CA TYR A 144 26.90 -4.10 -8.36
C TYR A 144 28.24 -3.33 -8.50
N GLY A 145 29.36 -4.04 -8.64
CA GLY A 145 30.68 -3.44 -8.91
C GLY A 145 31.40 -2.89 -7.68
N PHE A 146 30.92 -3.12 -6.46
CA PHE A 146 31.61 -2.67 -5.23
C PHE A 146 32.94 -3.41 -5.03
N ARG A 147 33.98 -2.67 -4.61
CA ARG A 147 35.32 -3.19 -4.38
C ARG A 147 35.91 -2.62 -3.09
N GLY A 148 36.88 -3.35 -2.51
CA GLY A 148 37.64 -2.91 -1.34
C GLY A 148 36.78 -2.51 -0.16
N ASP A 149 37.08 -1.37 0.44
CA ASP A 149 36.40 -0.86 1.64
C ASP A 149 34.93 -0.54 1.37
N LYS A 150 34.61 0.09 0.23
CA LYS A 150 33.23 0.38 -0.16
C LYS A 150 32.33 -0.86 -0.14
N ARG A 151 32.87 -2.01 -0.56
CA ARG A 151 32.15 -3.29 -0.52
C ARG A 151 31.93 -3.75 0.91
N ARG A 152 32.97 -3.70 1.76
CA ARG A 152 32.85 -4.09 3.18
C ARG A 152 31.84 -3.20 3.91
N ASP A 153 31.90 -1.90 3.69
CA ASP A 153 31.00 -0.93 4.31
C ASP A 153 29.54 -1.14 3.87
N ALA A 154 29.31 -1.43 2.58
CA ALA A 154 27.96 -1.74 2.08
C ALA A 154 27.38 -2.99 2.74
N ILE A 155 28.18 -4.06 2.83
CA ILE A 155 27.77 -5.31 3.49
C ILE A 155 27.50 -5.06 4.98
N GLU A 156 28.38 -4.37 5.68
CA GLU A 156 28.22 -4.08 7.11
C GLU A 156 26.98 -3.23 7.39
N ARG A 157 26.73 -2.16 6.62
CA ARG A 157 25.50 -1.35 6.73
C ARG A 157 24.25 -2.22 6.62
N VAL A 158 24.22 -3.10 5.63
CA VAL A 158 23.07 -3.97 5.40
C VAL A 158 22.90 -4.99 6.52
N LEU A 159 24.00 -5.63 6.98
CA LEU A 159 23.95 -6.58 8.09
C LEU A 159 23.45 -5.94 9.39
N VAL A 160 23.85 -4.70 9.66
CA VAL A 160 23.39 -3.94 10.83
C VAL A 160 21.92 -3.58 10.66
N PHE A 161 21.54 -2.98 9.53
CA PHE A 161 20.16 -2.55 9.27
C PHE A 161 19.15 -3.71 9.34
N THR A 162 19.49 -4.85 8.76
CA THR A 162 18.62 -6.04 8.75
C THR A 162 18.73 -6.90 10.01
N GLU A 163 19.56 -6.48 10.99
CA GLU A 163 19.87 -7.23 12.24
C GLU A 163 20.44 -8.63 12.01
N LEU A 164 21.11 -8.84 10.88
CA LEU A 164 21.73 -10.12 10.51
C LEU A 164 23.22 -10.23 10.90
N ARG A 165 23.81 -9.20 11.50
CA ARG A 165 25.24 -9.19 11.81
C ARG A 165 25.70 -10.36 12.67
N LYS A 166 24.91 -10.76 13.68
CA LYS A 166 25.21 -11.93 14.54
C LYS A 166 25.06 -13.27 13.81
N LEU A 167 24.47 -13.26 12.63
CA LEU A 167 24.22 -14.42 11.79
C LEU A 167 25.08 -14.41 10.51
N ALA A 168 26.07 -13.52 10.39
CA ALA A 168 26.88 -13.33 9.19
C ALA A 168 27.48 -14.64 8.65
N GLU A 169 28.00 -15.48 9.53
CA GLU A 169 28.62 -16.78 9.21
C GLU A 169 27.62 -17.95 9.15
N LYS A 170 26.32 -17.69 9.41
CA LYS A 170 25.31 -18.75 9.41
C LYS A 170 24.98 -19.17 7.98
N PRO A 171 24.93 -20.49 7.67
CA PRO A 171 24.50 -20.98 6.37
C PRO A 171 23.07 -20.51 6.04
N ILE A 172 22.85 -19.99 4.82
CA ILE A 172 21.55 -19.41 4.43
C ILE A 172 20.41 -20.43 4.41
N ASP A 173 20.72 -21.71 4.18
CA ASP A 173 19.74 -22.79 4.17
C ASP A 173 19.18 -23.09 5.58
N THR A 174 19.87 -22.66 6.64
CA THR A 174 19.46 -22.84 8.04
C THR A 174 18.69 -21.65 8.61
N LEU A 175 18.47 -20.62 7.83
CA LEU A 175 17.73 -19.43 8.25
C LEU A 175 16.22 -19.73 8.36
N SER A 176 15.58 -19.20 9.40
CA SER A 176 14.13 -19.16 9.45
C SER A 176 13.55 -18.33 8.28
N LYS A 177 12.25 -18.46 8.02
CA LYS A 177 11.62 -17.68 6.94
C LYS A 177 11.77 -16.18 7.15
N GLY A 178 11.58 -15.67 8.38
CA GLY A 178 11.77 -14.25 8.71
C GLY A 178 13.22 -13.80 8.51
N MET A 179 14.21 -14.58 8.97
CA MET A 179 15.63 -14.29 8.70
C MET A 179 15.94 -14.29 7.20
N SER A 180 15.33 -15.19 6.44
CA SER A 180 15.49 -15.24 4.98
C SER A 180 14.89 -14.00 4.31
N GLN A 181 13.73 -13.53 4.74
CA GLN A 181 13.13 -12.29 4.22
C GLN A 181 13.99 -11.07 4.56
N ARG A 182 14.55 -10.98 5.77
CA ARG A 182 15.52 -9.93 6.13
C ARG A 182 16.78 -9.99 5.24
N LEU A 183 17.27 -11.20 4.91
CA LEU A 183 18.37 -11.35 3.97
C LEU A 183 17.99 -10.91 2.55
N GLY A 184 16.79 -11.23 2.08
CA GLY A 184 16.24 -10.75 0.82
C GLY A 184 16.16 -9.23 0.77
N LEU A 185 15.66 -8.61 1.83
CA LEU A 185 15.65 -7.15 1.97
C LEU A 185 17.07 -6.58 1.96
N GLY A 186 18.00 -7.21 2.70
CA GLY A 186 19.41 -6.82 2.72
C GLY A 186 20.07 -6.86 1.35
N ARG A 187 19.82 -7.94 0.59
CA ARG A 187 20.27 -8.03 -0.81
C ARG A 187 19.74 -6.88 -1.66
N THR A 188 18.46 -6.55 -1.47
CA THR A 188 17.78 -5.49 -2.22
C THR A 188 18.36 -4.10 -1.89
N LEU A 189 18.88 -3.91 -0.68
CA LEU A 189 19.48 -2.67 -0.18
C LEU A 189 20.98 -2.52 -0.44
N ILE A 190 21.66 -3.54 -0.96
CA ILE A 190 23.14 -3.58 -1.00
C ILE A 190 23.75 -2.41 -1.79
N HIS A 191 23.06 -1.94 -2.83
CA HIS A 191 23.50 -0.85 -3.70
C HIS A 191 22.87 0.51 -3.35
N ASP A 192 22.15 0.60 -2.21
CA ASP A 192 21.52 1.81 -1.68
C ASP A 192 20.52 2.46 -2.66
N PRO A 193 19.48 1.72 -3.10
CA PRO A 193 18.51 2.21 -4.07
C PRO A 193 17.65 3.36 -3.52
N GLU A 194 17.13 4.23 -4.42
CA GLU A 194 16.17 5.29 -4.08
C GLU A 194 14.73 4.75 -3.99
N VAL A 195 14.42 3.75 -4.81
CA VAL A 195 13.09 3.13 -4.88
C VAL A 195 13.22 1.63 -4.59
N LEU A 196 12.34 1.11 -3.73
CA LEU A 196 12.25 -0.31 -3.43
C LEU A 196 10.90 -0.85 -3.88
N ILE A 197 10.93 -1.98 -4.57
CA ILE A 197 9.74 -2.75 -4.94
C ILE A 197 9.80 -4.10 -4.23
N LEU A 198 8.82 -4.35 -3.35
CA LEU A 198 8.78 -5.53 -2.51
C LEU A 198 7.51 -6.33 -2.82
N ASP A 199 7.67 -7.49 -3.48
CA ASP A 199 6.54 -8.35 -3.86
C ASP A 199 6.26 -9.36 -2.75
N GLU A 200 5.10 -9.19 -2.05
CA GLU A 200 4.62 -10.06 -0.95
C GLU A 200 5.69 -10.34 0.15
N PRO A 201 6.46 -9.34 0.64
CA PRO A 201 7.61 -9.59 1.50
C PRO A 201 7.26 -10.20 2.86
N ALA A 202 6.03 -10.02 3.34
CA ALA A 202 5.54 -10.54 4.62
C ALA A 202 4.81 -11.88 4.48
N ALA A 203 4.66 -12.44 3.26
CA ALA A 203 3.89 -13.64 3.01
C ALA A 203 4.41 -14.85 3.80
N GLY A 204 3.51 -15.44 4.61
CA GLY A 204 3.79 -16.63 5.40
C GLY A 204 4.84 -16.45 6.51
N LEU A 205 5.08 -15.23 6.97
CA LEU A 205 5.81 -14.95 8.19
C LEU A 205 4.91 -15.18 9.41
N ASP A 206 5.53 -15.55 10.53
CA ASP A 206 4.85 -15.51 11.83
C ASP A 206 4.57 -14.06 12.24
N PRO A 207 3.62 -13.82 13.17
CA PRO A 207 3.19 -12.45 13.53
C PRO A 207 4.36 -11.57 14.01
N ARG A 208 5.33 -12.11 14.75
CA ARG A 208 6.46 -11.34 15.26
C ARG A 208 7.41 -10.92 14.14
N ALA A 209 7.82 -11.87 13.28
CA ALA A 209 8.70 -11.59 12.15
C ALA A 209 8.06 -10.60 11.17
N ARG A 210 6.72 -10.61 11.07
CA ARG A 210 5.95 -9.68 10.26
C ARG A 210 6.03 -8.25 10.81
N VAL A 211 5.85 -8.07 12.13
CA VAL A 211 6.01 -6.76 12.78
C VAL A 211 7.43 -6.23 12.60
N GLU A 212 8.44 -7.07 12.88
CA GLU A 212 9.85 -6.69 12.74
C GLU A 212 10.22 -6.28 11.30
N LEU A 213 9.69 -6.98 10.28
CA LEU A 213 9.92 -6.61 8.87
C LEU A 213 9.23 -5.28 8.52
N ARG A 214 8.01 -5.05 9.03
CA ARG A 214 7.29 -3.79 8.84
C ARG A 214 8.04 -2.60 9.43
N GLU A 215 8.59 -2.74 10.62
CA GLU A 215 9.40 -1.69 11.26
C GLU A 215 10.60 -1.33 10.38
N LEU A 216 11.31 -2.32 9.84
CA LEU A 216 12.43 -2.08 8.91
C LEU A 216 11.99 -1.32 7.66
N ILE A 217 10.85 -1.69 7.06
CA ILE A 217 10.31 -0.99 5.89
C ILE A 217 9.90 0.44 6.24
N GLY A 218 9.28 0.64 7.40
CA GLY A 218 8.93 1.97 7.90
C GLY A 218 10.15 2.89 8.08
N LEU A 219 11.26 2.36 8.61
CA LEU A 219 12.51 3.08 8.76
C LEU A 219 13.11 3.51 7.41
N LEU A 220 13.02 2.65 6.38
CA LEU A 220 13.49 3.01 5.02
C LEU A 220 12.80 4.26 4.47
N ALA A 221 11.51 4.36 4.67
CA ALA A 221 10.74 5.50 4.20
C ALA A 221 10.95 6.74 5.09
N LYS A 222 10.77 6.60 6.41
CA LYS A 222 10.75 7.73 7.35
C LYS A 222 12.13 8.34 7.59
N GLU A 223 13.15 7.50 7.81
CA GLU A 223 14.48 7.95 8.20
C GLU A 223 15.43 8.10 7.01
N LEU A 224 15.29 7.22 6.01
CA LEU A 224 16.17 7.21 4.83
C LEU A 224 15.50 7.83 3.60
N ASN A 225 14.28 8.36 3.73
CA ASN A 225 13.51 9.02 2.68
C ASN A 225 13.36 8.18 1.39
N LYS A 226 13.41 6.83 1.50
CA LYS A 226 13.26 5.92 0.36
C LYS A 226 11.79 5.78 -0.02
N THR A 227 11.52 5.62 -1.30
CA THR A 227 10.17 5.28 -1.79
C THR A 227 10.02 3.77 -1.82
N VAL A 228 8.96 3.25 -1.22
CA VAL A 228 8.71 1.81 -1.15
C VAL A 228 7.35 1.47 -1.77
N LEU A 229 7.36 0.63 -2.81
CA LEU A 229 6.15 -0.01 -3.34
C LEU A 229 6.09 -1.44 -2.79
N ILE A 230 5.05 -1.76 -2.04
CA ILE A 230 4.89 -3.07 -1.41
C ILE A 230 3.58 -3.72 -1.84
N SER A 231 3.63 -4.95 -2.38
CA SER A 231 2.42 -5.72 -2.63
C SER A 231 2.01 -6.53 -1.41
N SER A 232 0.72 -6.64 -1.19
CA SER A 232 0.11 -7.64 -0.32
C SER A 232 -1.32 -7.92 -0.76
N HIS A 233 -1.80 -9.10 -0.42
CA HIS A 233 -3.21 -9.48 -0.51
C HIS A 233 -3.93 -9.32 0.84
N ILE A 234 -3.21 -8.96 1.91
CA ILE A 234 -3.73 -8.76 3.27
C ILE A 234 -3.69 -7.27 3.59
N LEU A 235 -4.85 -6.65 3.59
CA LEU A 235 -5.03 -5.20 3.77
C LEU A 235 -4.66 -4.68 5.15
N THR A 236 -4.99 -5.43 6.20
CA THR A 236 -4.63 -5.09 7.58
C THR A 236 -3.14 -4.94 7.78
N GLU A 237 -2.34 -5.76 7.07
CA GLU A 237 -0.88 -5.70 7.16
C GLU A 237 -0.31 -4.40 6.59
N LEU A 238 -0.92 -3.87 5.54
CA LEU A 238 -0.47 -2.65 4.87
C LEU A 238 -0.96 -1.38 5.56
N GLY A 239 -2.15 -1.44 6.20
CA GLY A 239 -2.76 -0.28 6.85
C GLY A 239 -1.92 0.35 7.96
N GLU A 240 -0.97 -0.39 8.53
CA GLU A 240 -0.12 0.08 9.63
C GLU A 240 1.18 0.75 9.15
N ILE A 241 1.64 0.50 7.91
CA ILE A 241 2.90 1.05 7.38
C ILE A 241 2.73 1.93 6.16
N CYS A 242 1.68 1.70 5.36
CA CYS A 242 1.46 2.48 4.15
C CYS A 242 0.85 3.84 4.50
N ASN A 243 1.37 4.88 3.88
CA ASN A 243 0.77 6.22 3.88
C ASN A 243 0.01 6.50 2.58
N SER A 244 0.20 5.65 1.57
CA SER A 244 -0.48 5.72 0.26
C SER A 244 -0.83 4.32 -0.22
N ALA A 245 -1.81 4.21 -1.11
CA ALA A 245 -2.20 2.94 -1.70
C ALA A 245 -2.58 3.10 -3.18
N ALA A 246 -2.38 2.02 -3.95
CA ALA A 246 -2.92 1.84 -5.29
C ALA A 246 -3.65 0.49 -5.31
N ILE A 247 -4.96 0.52 -5.49
CA ILE A 247 -5.82 -0.66 -5.51
C ILE A 247 -5.99 -1.11 -6.95
N ILE A 248 -5.60 -2.34 -7.24
CA ILE A 248 -5.67 -2.93 -8.59
C ILE A 248 -6.60 -4.15 -8.60
N GLU A 249 -7.44 -4.23 -9.63
CA GLU A 249 -8.28 -5.39 -9.91
C GLU A 249 -8.41 -5.61 -11.41
N ALA A 250 -8.35 -6.87 -11.86
CA ALA A 250 -8.44 -7.25 -13.27
C ALA A 250 -7.50 -6.43 -14.19
N GLY A 251 -6.31 -6.10 -13.70
CA GLY A 251 -5.28 -5.34 -14.41
C GLY A 251 -5.49 -3.83 -14.42
N LYS A 252 -6.50 -3.27 -13.77
CA LYS A 252 -6.81 -1.82 -13.75
C LYS A 252 -6.67 -1.23 -12.34
N ILE A 253 -6.19 0.00 -12.23
CA ILE A 253 -6.25 0.74 -10.98
C ILE A 253 -7.70 1.22 -10.74
N LEU A 254 -8.25 0.85 -9.60
CA LEU A 254 -9.56 1.31 -9.15
C LEU A 254 -9.47 2.65 -8.42
N VAL A 255 -8.43 2.81 -7.61
CA VAL A 255 -8.13 4.04 -6.88
C VAL A 255 -6.65 4.08 -6.52
N SER A 256 -6.06 5.26 -6.53
CA SER A 256 -4.71 5.52 -6.02
C SER A 256 -4.65 6.88 -5.32
N GLY A 257 -3.75 7.02 -4.36
CA GLY A 257 -3.54 8.25 -3.59
C GLY A 257 -3.10 7.96 -2.16
N THR A 258 -3.02 9.01 -1.33
CA THR A 258 -2.81 8.85 0.10
C THR A 258 -4.01 8.15 0.75
N ILE A 259 -3.78 7.49 1.89
CA ILE A 259 -4.86 6.80 2.61
C ILE A 259 -5.98 7.77 2.99
N ASP A 260 -5.62 9.01 3.36
CA ASP A 260 -6.60 10.03 3.73
C ASP A 260 -7.42 10.51 2.53
N GLU A 261 -6.80 10.68 1.35
CA GLU A 261 -7.52 10.99 0.09
C GLU A 261 -8.47 9.86 -0.31
N ILE A 262 -8.02 8.61 -0.23
CA ILE A 262 -8.86 7.44 -0.53
C ILE A 262 -10.08 7.42 0.40
N ARG A 263 -9.89 7.64 1.70
CA ARG A 263 -10.97 7.74 2.68
C ARG A 263 -11.90 8.94 2.43
N ALA A 264 -11.33 10.10 2.07
CA ALA A 264 -12.11 11.31 1.77
C ALA A 264 -13.01 11.11 0.53
N ARG A 265 -12.47 10.56 -0.55
CA ARG A 265 -13.24 10.24 -1.78
C ARG A 265 -14.38 9.25 -1.51
N GLN A 266 -14.17 8.28 -0.61
CA GLN A 266 -15.24 7.36 -0.22
C GLN A 266 -16.33 8.06 0.58
N ARG A 267 -15.95 8.92 1.55
CA ARG A 267 -16.91 9.74 2.29
C ARG A 267 -17.72 10.66 1.37
N GLU A 268 -17.11 11.21 0.32
CA GLU A 268 -17.82 12.00 -0.67
C GLU A 268 -18.79 11.18 -1.53
N LYS A 269 -18.40 9.99 -1.98
CA LYS A 269 -19.28 9.04 -2.66
C LYS A 269 -20.41 8.55 -1.74
N ALA A 270 -20.13 8.39 -0.46
CA ALA A 270 -21.12 8.06 0.56
C ALA A 270 -22.02 9.26 0.92
N ARG A 271 -21.57 10.50 0.78
CA ARG A 271 -22.37 11.72 1.00
C ARG A 271 -23.58 11.84 0.05
N GLY A 272 -23.57 11.14 -1.09
CA GLY A 272 -24.76 10.94 -1.92
C GLY A 272 -25.74 9.88 -1.36
N LYS A 273 -25.31 9.10 -0.37
CA LYS A 273 -26.10 8.12 0.40
C LYS A 273 -25.81 8.36 1.87
N SER A 274 -26.61 9.18 2.56
CA SER A 274 -26.62 9.41 4.03
C SER A 274 -25.23 9.35 4.75
N THR A 275 -24.94 10.30 5.63
CA THR A 275 -23.77 10.32 6.55
C THR A 275 -23.91 9.22 7.60
N SER A 276 -23.78 7.97 7.23
CA SER A 276 -23.86 6.87 8.18
C SER A 276 -22.47 6.51 8.70
N SER A 277 -22.35 6.44 10.02
CA SER A 277 -21.14 5.93 10.70
C SER A 277 -21.52 4.69 11.52
N THR A 278 -20.74 3.63 11.41
CA THR A 278 -20.95 2.46 12.26
C THR A 278 -20.42 2.75 13.67
N LEU A 279 -21.29 2.71 14.67
CA LEU A 279 -20.98 2.89 16.07
C LEU A 279 -20.83 1.55 16.77
N VAL A 280 -19.84 1.43 17.62
CA VAL A 280 -19.63 0.30 18.52
C VAL A 280 -19.79 0.79 19.94
N CYS A 281 -20.70 0.16 20.67
CA CYS A 281 -20.98 0.45 22.08
C CYS A 281 -20.85 -0.83 22.90
N ARG A 282 -20.09 -0.80 24.00
CA ARG A 282 -20.00 -1.91 24.94
C ARG A 282 -20.52 -1.48 26.31
N ALA A 283 -21.44 -2.23 26.85
CA ALA A 283 -21.97 -2.06 28.19
C ALA A 283 -21.45 -3.16 29.13
N LEU A 284 -21.40 -2.91 30.44
CA LEU A 284 -21.05 -3.94 31.44
C LEU A 284 -22.20 -4.94 31.65
N SER A 285 -23.45 -4.48 31.50
CA SER A 285 -24.68 -5.26 31.71
C SER A 285 -25.83 -4.61 30.93
N ARG A 286 -27.00 -5.23 30.97
CA ARG A 286 -28.24 -4.73 30.34
C ARG A 286 -28.15 -4.63 28.81
N GLY A 287 -27.34 -5.48 28.14
CA GLY A 287 -27.17 -5.43 26.69
C GLY A 287 -28.45 -5.57 25.88
N GLU A 288 -29.42 -6.41 26.33
CA GLU A 288 -30.73 -6.59 25.65
C GLU A 288 -31.64 -5.35 25.79
N GLU A 289 -31.57 -4.68 26.94
CA GLU A 289 -32.35 -3.46 27.15
C GLU A 289 -31.75 -2.31 26.35
N LEU A 290 -30.41 -2.24 26.30
CA LEU A 290 -29.67 -1.25 25.50
C LEU A 290 -29.95 -1.44 24.00
N GLU A 291 -30.00 -2.69 23.51
CA GLU A 291 -30.33 -2.98 22.12
C GLU A 291 -31.75 -2.47 21.76
N ARG A 292 -32.74 -2.77 22.58
CA ARG A 292 -34.12 -2.29 22.39
C ARG A 292 -34.17 -0.77 22.41
N TRP A 293 -33.49 -0.14 23.37
CA TRP A 293 -33.48 1.30 23.50
C TRP A 293 -32.77 1.98 22.30
N VAL A 294 -31.67 1.40 21.80
CA VAL A 294 -30.94 1.91 20.63
C VAL A 294 -31.79 1.81 19.36
N LEU A 295 -32.55 0.71 19.18
CA LEU A 295 -33.44 0.54 18.03
C LEU A 295 -34.56 1.60 17.94
N GLU A 296 -34.92 2.22 19.05
CA GLU A 296 -35.94 3.28 19.11
C GLU A 296 -35.35 4.69 18.88
N GLN A 297 -34.04 4.82 18.77
CA GLN A 297 -33.41 6.12 18.59
C GLN A 297 -33.45 6.59 17.13
N PRO A 298 -33.60 7.92 16.91
CA PRO A 298 -33.53 8.48 15.57
C PRO A 298 -32.12 8.28 14.98
N PHE A 299 -32.07 8.15 13.66
CA PHE A 299 -30.84 7.96 12.89
C PHE A 299 -30.11 6.63 13.10
N VAL A 300 -30.70 5.67 13.80
CA VAL A 300 -30.14 4.34 14.03
C VAL A 300 -30.71 3.34 13.03
N SER A 301 -29.83 2.55 12.44
CA SER A 301 -30.18 1.42 11.57
C SER A 301 -29.22 0.24 11.79
N GLU A 302 -29.53 -0.92 11.25
CA GLU A 302 -28.71 -2.14 11.25
C GLU A 302 -28.08 -2.53 12.61
N VAL A 303 -28.88 -2.54 13.68
CA VAL A 303 -28.39 -2.92 15.01
C VAL A 303 -28.07 -4.42 15.07
N LYS A 304 -26.84 -4.73 15.48
CA LYS A 304 -26.32 -6.10 15.70
C LYS A 304 -25.76 -6.19 17.11
N ARG A 305 -26.15 -7.21 17.87
CA ARG A 305 -25.64 -7.46 19.21
C ARG A 305 -24.83 -8.76 19.27
N ALA A 306 -23.67 -8.67 19.87
CA ALA A 306 -22.85 -9.80 20.26
C ALA A 306 -22.53 -9.68 21.76
N ASP A 307 -23.26 -10.43 22.58
CA ASP A 307 -23.21 -10.38 24.04
C ASP A 307 -23.47 -8.96 24.58
N GLN A 308 -22.48 -8.29 25.15
CA GLN A 308 -22.56 -6.93 25.70
C GLN A 308 -22.06 -5.84 24.74
N ILE A 309 -21.78 -6.21 23.49
CA ILE A 309 -21.31 -5.30 22.44
C ILE A 309 -22.44 -5.10 21.43
N LEU A 310 -22.82 -3.83 21.23
CA LEU A 310 -23.71 -3.41 20.15
C LEU A 310 -22.91 -2.75 19.05
N THR A 311 -23.24 -3.11 17.82
CA THR A 311 -22.77 -2.44 16.60
C THR A 311 -23.99 -1.99 15.82
N PHE A 312 -24.06 -0.73 15.44
CA PHE A 312 -25.18 -0.18 14.69
C PHE A 312 -24.77 0.98 13.80
N ASP A 313 -25.49 1.18 12.73
CA ASP A 313 -25.27 2.31 11.83
C ASP A 313 -26.02 3.54 12.32
N PHE A 314 -25.35 4.69 12.30
CA PHE A 314 -25.87 5.97 12.78
C PHE A 314 -25.78 7.02 11.67
N GLU A 315 -26.95 7.45 11.17
CA GLU A 315 -27.08 8.32 10.01
C GLU A 315 -27.07 9.81 10.35
N ALA A 316 -26.15 10.25 11.24
CA ALA A 316 -26.02 11.64 11.62
C ALA A 316 -24.58 12.00 11.98
N GLY A 317 -24.28 13.31 12.06
CA GLY A 317 -22.95 13.84 12.35
C GLY A 317 -22.53 13.70 13.82
N ALA A 318 -21.38 14.30 14.16
CA ALA A 318 -20.73 14.17 15.46
C ALA A 318 -21.57 14.73 16.64
N GLU A 319 -22.29 15.82 16.46
CA GLU A 319 -23.12 16.41 17.54
C GLU A 319 -24.29 15.48 17.95
N PRO A 320 -25.13 14.96 17.03
CA PRO A 320 -26.14 13.95 17.37
C PRO A 320 -25.56 12.66 17.96
N GLN A 321 -24.35 12.26 17.53
CA GLN A 321 -23.66 11.10 18.11
C GLN A 321 -23.27 11.33 19.56
N ALA A 322 -22.72 12.50 19.90
CA ALA A 322 -22.42 12.89 21.28
C ALA A 322 -23.69 12.97 22.15
N ASP A 323 -24.80 13.43 21.57
CA ASP A 323 -26.09 13.49 22.26
C ASP A 323 -26.69 12.11 22.51
N LEU A 324 -26.50 11.18 21.57
CA LEU A 324 -26.89 9.78 21.75
C LEU A 324 -26.15 9.14 22.95
N LEU A 325 -24.83 9.31 23.05
CA LEU A 325 -24.03 8.81 24.17
C LEU A 325 -24.49 9.44 25.49
N LYS A 326 -24.76 10.75 25.50
CA LYS A 326 -25.28 11.45 26.69
C LYS A 326 -26.61 10.88 27.15
N ARG A 327 -27.54 10.60 26.25
CA ARG A 327 -28.84 9.97 26.55
C ARG A 327 -28.68 8.53 27.07
N MET A 328 -27.75 7.73 26.52
CA MET A 328 -27.42 6.40 27.06
C MET A 328 -26.99 6.46 28.52
N ILE A 329 -26.17 7.43 28.88
CA ILE A 329 -25.71 7.62 30.26
C ILE A 329 -26.85 8.09 31.14
N GLN A 330 -27.74 8.98 30.69
CA GLN A 330 -28.90 9.46 31.43
C GLN A 330 -29.92 8.37 31.75
N GLU A 331 -30.02 7.34 30.89
CA GLU A 331 -30.82 6.14 31.08
C GLU A 331 -30.12 5.05 31.92
N ASP A 332 -29.04 5.45 32.63
CA ASP A 332 -28.25 4.57 33.50
C ASP A 332 -27.72 3.31 32.84
N PHE A 333 -27.45 3.34 31.53
CA PHE A 333 -26.72 2.25 30.88
C PHE A 333 -25.23 2.33 31.25
N PRO A 334 -24.64 1.23 31.76
CA PRO A 334 -23.24 1.21 32.20
C PRO A 334 -22.30 1.06 30.99
N ILE A 335 -22.17 2.13 30.20
CA ILE A 335 -21.33 2.18 29.00
C ILE A 335 -19.86 2.27 29.39
N VAL A 336 -19.03 1.38 28.89
CA VAL A 336 -17.58 1.35 29.12
C VAL A 336 -16.78 1.65 27.85
N GLU A 337 -17.41 1.54 26.69
CA GLU A 337 -16.80 1.85 25.41
C GLU A 337 -17.87 2.40 24.47
N PHE A 338 -17.54 3.50 23.80
CA PHE A 338 -18.36 4.08 22.77
C PHE A 338 -17.44 4.71 21.74
N GLN A 339 -17.41 4.11 20.55
CA GLN A 339 -16.53 4.57 19.49
C GLN A 339 -17.22 4.52 18.13
N SER A 340 -16.87 5.44 17.27
CA SER A 340 -17.15 5.31 15.86
C SER A 340 -16.12 4.36 15.26
N LYS A 341 -16.56 3.28 14.65
CA LYS A 341 -15.68 2.41 13.88
C LYS A 341 -15.13 3.24 12.72
N SER A 342 -13.87 3.65 12.80
CA SER A 342 -13.22 4.26 11.65
C SER A 342 -13.19 3.22 10.54
N GLU A 343 -13.69 3.58 9.36
CA GLU A 343 -13.56 2.74 8.18
C GLU A 343 -12.09 2.33 8.03
N SER A 344 -11.84 1.04 8.11
CA SER A 344 -10.51 0.50 7.88
C SER A 344 -10.20 0.58 6.38
N LEU A 345 -8.91 0.46 6.01
CA LEU A 345 -8.56 0.27 4.60
C LEU A 345 -9.26 -0.97 4.00
N GLU A 346 -9.62 -1.96 4.84
CA GLU A 346 -10.39 -3.14 4.42
C GLU A 346 -11.83 -2.78 4.06
N ASP A 347 -12.51 -1.99 4.88
CA ASP A 347 -13.88 -1.55 4.60
C ASP A 347 -13.88 -0.71 3.31
N ALA A 348 -12.87 0.13 3.15
CA ALA A 348 -12.64 0.92 1.95
C ALA A 348 -12.40 0.06 0.70
N PHE A 349 -11.59 -0.98 0.81
CA PHE A 349 -11.30 -1.92 -0.26
C PHE A 349 -12.55 -2.76 -0.61
N MET A 350 -13.24 -3.30 0.38
CA MET A 350 -14.45 -4.09 0.17
C MET A 350 -15.53 -3.26 -0.54
N ALA A 351 -15.72 -2.01 -0.13
CA ALA A 351 -16.67 -1.11 -0.78
C ALA A 351 -16.32 -0.77 -2.23
N ILE A 352 -15.02 -0.79 -2.60
CA ILE A 352 -14.53 -0.53 -3.97
C ILE A 352 -14.64 -1.80 -4.82
N THR A 353 -14.42 -2.99 -4.23
CA THR A 353 -14.35 -4.27 -4.95
C THR A 353 -15.68 -5.03 -4.99
N GLU A 354 -16.69 -4.68 -4.23
CA GLU A 354 -18.03 -5.33 -4.21
C GLU A 354 -18.79 -5.28 -5.55
N GLY A 355 -18.23 -4.70 -6.59
CA GLY A 355 -18.82 -4.62 -7.94
C GLY A 355 -18.30 -5.66 -8.94
N ILE A 356 -17.21 -6.39 -8.68
CA ILE A 356 -16.51 -7.19 -9.71
C ILE A 356 -16.06 -8.56 -9.18
N THR A 357 -16.95 -9.30 -8.55
CA THR A 357 -16.74 -10.74 -8.38
C THR A 357 -17.32 -11.48 -9.58
N GLN A 358 -16.42 -12.02 -10.42
CA GLN A 358 -16.77 -13.07 -11.38
C GLN A 358 -16.81 -14.43 -10.68
#